data_005f0c31911a2ccb401b58efc77a80c5
#
_entry.id   005f0c31911a2ccb401b58efc77a80c5
#
_cell.length_a   1.000
_cell.length_b   1.000
_cell.length_c   1.000
_cell.angle_alpha   90.00
_cell.angle_beta   90.00
_cell.angle_gamma   90.00
#
_symmetry.space_group_name_H-M   'P 1'
#
loop_
_entity.id
_entity.type
_entity.pdbx_description
1 polymer ?
#
loop_
_entity_poly.entity_id
_entity_poly.type
_entity_poly.pdbx_seq_one_letter_code
_entity_poly.pdbx_strand_id
1 'polypeptide(L)'
;PTHTLTIATDGSGRRDGRAGYGVTARWLAPDEDPALPITPSPIYGAPPRQPTLIEHYGPVVTDPASHMWIGASAATNNTGELTGLYVALQTARAHARPGDTVRILPDSMIALCTTTGAWKPKKHKALVGRNVKLLAALKARGLIIRFTHVRAHREHHMNERADRLADLGAQTTTHFRSSRPLRRNESYQYTSSTPHPFIDLELPPDTVPD
;
A
#
# COMPACT_ATOMS: atom_id res chain seq x y z
N PRO A 1 -22.59 9.68 5.59
CA PRO A 1 -21.22 10.05 5.30
C PRO A 1 -20.44 8.82 4.86
N THR A 2 -19.90 8.88 3.62
CA THR A 2 -19.17 7.76 3.03
C THR A 2 -17.72 7.80 3.51
N HIS A 3 -17.30 6.77 4.25
CA HIS A 3 -15.89 6.61 4.65
C HIS A 3 -15.01 6.43 3.41
N THR A 4 -13.79 6.92 3.48
CA THR A 4 -12.77 6.75 2.44
C THR A 4 -11.71 5.76 2.90
N LEU A 5 -11.43 4.73 2.09
CA LEU A 5 -10.28 3.87 2.34
C LEU A 5 -9.00 4.65 2.01
N THR A 6 -8.26 5.04 3.03
CA THR A 6 -7.01 5.78 2.87
C THR A 6 -5.83 4.84 3.06
N ILE A 7 -4.90 4.85 2.12
CA ILE A 7 -3.76 3.93 2.03
C ILE A 7 -2.48 4.73 1.84
N ALA A 8 -1.57 4.68 2.79
CA ALA A 8 -0.21 5.21 2.63
C ALA A 8 0.74 4.10 2.22
N THR A 9 1.72 4.43 1.39
CA THR A 9 2.71 3.50 0.87
C THR A 9 4.07 4.16 0.73
N ASP A 10 5.11 3.39 0.99
CA ASP A 10 6.50 3.81 0.91
C ASP A 10 7.39 2.66 0.44
N GLY A 11 8.62 3.00 0.00
CA GLY A 11 9.66 2.07 -0.38
C GLY A 11 10.96 2.37 0.35
N SER A 12 11.72 1.34 0.69
CA SER A 12 13.04 1.48 1.29
C SER A 12 14.08 0.70 0.49
N GLY A 13 15.19 1.37 0.16
CA GLY A 13 16.36 0.76 -0.49
C GLY A 13 17.58 0.83 0.42
N ARG A 14 18.28 -0.31 0.58
CA ARG A 14 19.47 -0.43 1.44
C ARG A 14 20.75 -0.45 0.61
N ARG A 15 21.86 -0.02 1.22
CA ARG A 15 23.18 -0.03 0.57
C ARG A 15 23.70 -1.44 0.25
N ASP A 16 23.20 -2.45 0.91
CA ASP A 16 23.54 -3.86 0.71
C ASP A 16 22.77 -4.52 -0.46
N GLY A 17 22.03 -3.72 -1.25
CA GLY A 17 21.29 -4.21 -2.41
C GLY A 17 19.93 -4.82 -2.08
N ARG A 18 19.44 -4.71 -0.85
CA ARG A 18 18.08 -5.09 -0.47
C ARG A 18 17.14 -3.91 -0.60
N ALA A 19 15.88 -4.18 -0.87
CA ALA A 19 14.82 -3.20 -0.84
C ALA A 19 13.53 -3.81 -0.31
N GLY A 20 12.67 -2.97 0.25
CA GLY A 20 11.40 -3.37 0.80
C GLY A 20 10.30 -2.36 0.47
N TYR A 21 9.08 -2.75 0.78
CA TYR A 21 7.90 -1.90 0.70
C TYR A 21 7.13 -1.94 2.01
N GLY A 22 6.39 -0.87 2.28
CA GLY A 22 5.46 -0.75 3.38
C GLY A 22 4.14 -0.15 2.93
N VAL A 23 3.04 -0.68 3.46
CA VAL A 23 1.68 -0.19 3.21
C VAL A 23 0.90 -0.21 4.51
N THR A 24 0.22 0.89 4.81
CA THR A 24 -0.77 0.96 5.89
C THR A 24 -2.06 1.56 5.37
N ALA A 25 -3.20 0.97 5.76
CA ALA A 25 -4.49 1.44 5.31
C ALA A 25 -5.54 1.41 6.42
N ARG A 26 -6.49 2.34 6.35
CA ARG A 26 -7.66 2.39 7.22
C ARG A 26 -8.81 3.14 6.54
N TRP A 27 -10.01 2.87 7.00
CA TRP A 27 -11.18 3.64 6.65
C TRP A 27 -11.26 4.89 7.51
N LEU A 28 -11.30 6.06 6.86
CA LEU A 28 -11.42 7.37 7.50
C LEU A 28 -12.80 7.96 7.27
N ALA A 29 -13.33 8.62 8.31
CA ALA A 29 -14.48 9.50 8.16
C ALA A 29 -14.11 10.71 7.29
N PRO A 30 -15.10 11.44 6.72
CA PRO A 30 -14.83 12.58 5.84
C PRO A 30 -14.04 13.72 6.49
N ASP A 31 -14.15 13.86 7.80
CA ASP A 31 -13.52 14.88 8.65
C ASP A 31 -12.22 14.40 9.32
N GLU A 32 -11.84 13.14 9.16
CA GLU A 32 -10.58 12.62 9.69
C GLU A 32 -9.39 12.99 8.79
N ASP A 33 -8.38 13.60 9.41
CA ASP A 33 -7.11 13.90 8.74
C ASP A 33 -6.14 12.70 8.84
N PRO A 34 -5.72 12.13 7.70
CA PRO A 34 -4.75 11.02 7.69
C PRO A 34 -3.37 11.41 8.22
N ALA A 35 -3.05 12.69 8.32
CA ALA A 35 -1.80 13.18 8.88
C ALA A 35 -1.77 13.09 10.41
N LEU A 36 -2.93 13.10 11.05
CA LEU A 36 -3.02 13.09 12.52
C LEU A 36 -2.92 11.68 13.11
N PRO A 37 -2.47 11.56 14.36
CA PRO A 37 -2.54 10.31 15.12
C PRO A 37 -3.98 9.79 15.18
N ILE A 38 -4.11 8.48 15.26
CA ILE A 38 -5.41 7.86 15.46
C ILE A 38 -5.88 8.20 16.87
N THR A 39 -6.83 9.11 16.96
CA THR A 39 -7.59 9.33 18.20
C THR A 39 -8.86 8.48 18.13
N PRO A 40 -9.14 7.65 19.15
CA PRO A 40 -10.45 7.00 19.25
C PRO A 40 -11.51 8.09 19.42
N SER A 41 -12.26 8.39 18.36
CA SER A 41 -13.40 9.28 18.49
C SER A 41 -14.54 8.57 19.23
N PRO A 42 -15.10 9.12 20.30
CA PRO A 42 -16.33 8.62 20.87
C PRO A 42 -17.50 9.05 19.97
N ILE A 43 -17.82 8.24 18.97
CA ILE A 43 -19.05 8.45 18.21
C ILE A 43 -20.20 7.96 19.08
N TYR A 44 -20.93 8.90 19.64
CA TYR A 44 -22.20 8.65 20.30
C TYR A 44 -23.24 8.19 19.24
N GLY A 45 -23.77 6.98 19.37
CA GLY A 45 -25.05 6.61 18.77
C GLY A 45 -25.07 5.58 17.64
N ALA A 46 -23.95 5.04 17.15
CA ALA A 46 -23.95 3.84 16.29
C ALA A 46 -22.92 2.82 16.81
N PRO A 47 -23.17 1.49 16.71
CA PRO A 47 -22.11 0.54 17.02
C PRO A 47 -20.94 0.84 16.07
N PRO A 48 -19.77 1.25 16.60
CA PRO A 48 -18.64 1.56 15.76
C PRO A 48 -18.27 0.28 15.01
N ARG A 49 -18.24 0.30 13.67
CA ARG A 49 -17.36 -0.60 12.96
C ARG A 49 -15.99 -0.31 13.55
N GLN A 50 -15.44 -1.25 14.30
CA GLN A 50 -14.12 -1.05 14.90
C GLN A 50 -13.16 -0.66 13.76
N PRO A 51 -12.46 0.46 13.87
CA PRO A 51 -11.53 0.88 12.83
C PRO A 51 -10.54 -0.26 12.59
N THR A 52 -10.47 -0.72 11.36
CA THR A 52 -9.59 -1.81 10.95
C THR A 52 -8.30 -1.22 10.43
N LEU A 53 -7.19 -1.58 11.03
CA LEU A 53 -5.85 -1.28 10.55
C LEU A 53 -5.39 -2.42 9.63
N ILE A 54 -5.00 -2.08 8.42
CA ILE A 54 -4.48 -3.00 7.42
C ILE A 54 -3.03 -2.64 7.17
N GLU A 55 -2.12 -3.59 7.32
CA GLU A 55 -0.68 -3.37 7.14
C GLU A 55 -0.06 -4.49 6.32
N HIS A 56 0.82 -4.11 5.41
CA HIS A 56 1.62 -5.02 4.61
C HIS A 56 3.05 -4.51 4.55
N TYR A 57 4.01 -5.41 4.60
CA TYR A 57 5.39 -5.13 4.28
C TYR A 57 6.10 -6.38 3.77
N GLY A 58 7.18 -6.22 3.07
CA GLY A 58 7.98 -7.32 2.58
C GLY A 58 9.11 -6.87 1.69
N PRO A 59 9.96 -7.82 1.28
CA PRO A 59 11.06 -7.55 0.37
C PRO A 59 10.56 -7.28 -1.05
N VAL A 60 11.34 -6.52 -1.82
CA VAL A 60 11.21 -6.46 -3.27
C VAL A 60 11.77 -7.76 -3.86
N VAL A 61 10.92 -8.51 -4.56
CA VAL A 61 11.30 -9.76 -5.22
C VAL A 61 11.82 -9.48 -6.61
N THR A 62 13.06 -9.87 -6.90
CA THR A 62 13.72 -9.63 -8.20
C THR A 62 13.92 -10.90 -9.03
N ASP A 63 13.68 -12.07 -8.44
CA ASP A 63 13.78 -13.37 -9.11
C ASP A 63 12.51 -13.65 -9.94
N PRO A 64 12.60 -13.68 -11.27
CA PRO A 64 11.45 -13.96 -12.14
C PRO A 64 10.84 -15.36 -11.94
N ALA A 65 11.60 -16.30 -11.37
CA ALA A 65 11.10 -17.65 -11.08
C ALA A 65 10.22 -17.69 -9.81
N SER A 66 10.29 -16.66 -8.99
CA SER A 66 9.45 -16.57 -7.78
C SER A 66 7.99 -16.25 -8.16
N HIS A 67 7.04 -17.00 -7.58
CA HIS A 67 5.61 -16.69 -7.70
C HIS A 67 5.22 -15.31 -7.15
N MET A 68 6.07 -14.72 -6.30
CA MET A 68 5.91 -13.38 -5.75
C MET A 68 6.48 -12.28 -6.64
N TRP A 69 7.13 -12.64 -7.75
CA TRP A 69 7.70 -11.65 -8.63
C TRP A 69 6.62 -10.86 -9.41
N ILE A 70 6.69 -9.55 -9.31
CA ILE A 70 5.75 -8.64 -9.95
C ILE A 70 6.40 -7.71 -10.99
N GLY A 71 7.61 -8.07 -11.45
CA GLY A 71 8.28 -7.35 -12.53
C GLY A 71 9.43 -6.44 -12.09
N ALA A 72 9.85 -6.49 -10.83
CA ALA A 72 11.05 -5.77 -10.39
C ALA A 72 12.32 -6.43 -10.95
N SER A 73 13.17 -5.66 -11.61
CA SER A 73 14.45 -6.14 -12.17
C SER A 73 15.65 -5.90 -11.26
N ALA A 74 15.48 -5.13 -10.20
CA ALA A 74 16.48 -4.83 -9.19
C ALA A 74 15.81 -4.41 -7.88
N ALA A 75 16.48 -4.63 -6.76
CA ALA A 75 16.03 -4.17 -5.44
C ALA A 75 16.62 -2.77 -5.17
N THR A 76 15.80 -1.75 -5.33
CA THR A 76 16.15 -0.33 -5.17
C THR A 76 15.02 0.40 -4.46
N ASN A 77 15.27 1.60 -3.97
CA ASN A 77 14.22 2.46 -3.42
C ASN A 77 13.03 2.60 -4.39
N ASN A 78 13.31 2.92 -5.66
CA ASN A 78 12.26 3.09 -6.67
C ASN A 78 11.43 1.82 -6.90
N THR A 79 12.02 0.62 -6.83
CA THR A 79 11.25 -0.63 -6.94
C THR A 79 10.50 -0.94 -5.65
N GLY A 80 10.99 -0.51 -4.50
CA GLY A 80 10.26 -0.51 -3.24
C GLY A 80 8.99 0.31 -3.34
N GLU A 81 9.10 1.56 -3.78
CA GLU A 81 7.99 2.48 -4.02
C GLU A 81 6.93 1.93 -4.99
N LEU A 82 7.39 1.41 -6.14
CA LEU A 82 6.50 0.81 -7.15
C LEU A 82 5.82 -0.46 -6.62
N THR A 83 6.52 -1.28 -5.85
CA THR A 83 5.97 -2.48 -5.21
C THR A 83 4.96 -2.10 -4.12
N GLY A 84 5.28 -1.11 -3.30
CA GLY A 84 4.36 -0.56 -2.30
C GLY A 84 3.07 -0.05 -2.94
N LEU A 85 3.18 0.68 -4.06
CA LEU A 85 2.01 1.16 -4.79
C LEU A 85 1.19 0.01 -5.41
N TYR A 86 1.84 -1.05 -5.91
CA TYR A 86 1.15 -2.27 -6.35
C TYR A 86 0.35 -2.90 -5.21
N VAL A 87 0.97 -3.07 -4.05
CA VAL A 87 0.32 -3.65 -2.86
C VAL A 87 -0.79 -2.75 -2.34
N ALA A 88 -0.65 -1.42 -2.40
CA ALA A 88 -1.71 -0.47 -2.07
C ALA A 88 -2.94 -0.65 -2.98
N LEU A 89 -2.73 -0.82 -4.29
CA LEU A 89 -3.80 -1.12 -5.25
C LEU A 89 -4.44 -2.49 -4.99
N GLN A 90 -3.67 -3.51 -4.62
CA GLN A 90 -4.21 -4.82 -4.21
C GLN A 90 -5.02 -4.71 -2.90
N THR A 91 -4.58 -3.89 -1.96
CA THR A 91 -5.32 -3.60 -0.73
C THR A 91 -6.68 -2.96 -1.05
N ALA A 92 -6.69 -1.98 -1.98
CA ALA A 92 -7.93 -1.39 -2.47
C ALA A 92 -8.85 -2.46 -3.10
N ARG A 93 -8.30 -3.38 -3.92
CA ARG A 93 -9.05 -4.47 -4.52
C ARG A 93 -9.72 -5.38 -3.51
N ALA A 94 -9.02 -5.68 -2.42
CA ALA A 94 -9.48 -6.62 -1.40
C ALA A 94 -10.52 -6.01 -0.45
N HIS A 95 -10.45 -4.70 -0.18
CA HIS A 95 -11.21 -4.07 0.89
C HIS A 95 -12.26 -3.07 0.42
N ALA A 96 -12.17 -2.55 -0.81
CA ALA A 96 -13.13 -1.60 -1.35
C ALA A 96 -14.14 -2.26 -2.31
N ARG A 97 -15.35 -1.73 -2.37
CA ARG A 97 -16.45 -2.16 -3.24
C ARG A 97 -16.70 -1.14 -4.34
N PRO A 98 -17.37 -1.51 -5.45
CA PRO A 98 -17.83 -0.54 -6.44
C PRO A 98 -18.55 0.64 -5.79
N GLY A 99 -18.19 1.86 -6.19
CA GLY A 99 -18.69 3.11 -5.62
C GLY A 99 -17.88 3.66 -4.45
N ASP A 100 -17.01 2.87 -3.82
CA ASP A 100 -16.17 3.38 -2.73
C ASP A 100 -15.07 4.31 -3.25
N THR A 101 -14.77 5.33 -2.45
CA THR A 101 -13.61 6.19 -2.65
C THR A 101 -12.38 5.58 -1.96
N VAL A 102 -11.30 5.46 -2.71
CA VAL A 102 -9.98 5.05 -2.22
C VAL A 102 -9.00 6.20 -2.43
N ARG A 103 -8.36 6.64 -1.36
CA ARG A 103 -7.28 7.64 -1.40
C ARG A 103 -5.95 6.95 -1.18
N ILE A 104 -5.04 7.05 -2.12
CA ILE A 104 -3.68 6.51 -2.01
C ILE A 104 -2.70 7.66 -1.82
N LEU A 105 -1.81 7.52 -0.85
CA LEU A 105 -0.85 8.52 -0.38
C LEU A 105 0.59 8.04 -0.66
N PRO A 106 1.08 8.11 -1.91
CA PRO A 106 2.48 7.83 -2.21
C PRO A 106 3.33 9.08 -1.92
N ASP A 107 4.56 8.90 -1.49
CA ASP A 107 5.56 9.96 -1.40
C ASP A 107 6.47 10.02 -2.64
N SER A 108 6.49 8.97 -3.47
CA SER A 108 7.25 8.90 -4.71
C SER A 108 6.49 9.47 -5.90
N MET A 109 6.91 10.63 -6.39
CA MET A 109 6.41 11.20 -7.64
C MET A 109 6.67 10.31 -8.85
N ILE A 110 7.79 9.56 -8.86
CA ILE A 110 8.11 8.63 -9.95
C ILE A 110 7.09 7.50 -9.99
N ALA A 111 6.83 6.86 -8.85
CA ALA A 111 5.85 5.79 -8.76
C ALA A 111 4.44 6.29 -9.12
N LEU A 112 4.04 7.44 -8.60
CA LEU A 112 2.74 8.06 -8.86
C LEU A 112 2.58 8.38 -10.35
N CYS A 113 3.49 9.18 -10.93
CA CYS A 113 3.35 9.69 -12.29
C CYS A 113 3.48 8.60 -13.36
N THR A 114 4.32 7.56 -13.12
CA THR A 114 4.43 6.44 -14.06
C THR A 114 3.22 5.50 -13.98
N THR A 115 2.65 5.28 -12.79
CA THR A 115 1.45 4.45 -12.61
C THR A 115 0.19 5.13 -13.16
N THR A 116 0.07 6.45 -13.02
CA THR A 116 -1.07 7.20 -13.57
C THR A 116 -0.96 7.51 -15.06
N GLY A 117 0.21 7.24 -15.67
CA GLY A 117 0.47 7.51 -17.09
C GLY A 117 0.89 8.95 -17.38
N ALA A 118 1.06 9.81 -16.36
CA ALA A 118 1.54 11.17 -16.53
C ALA A 118 2.98 11.21 -17.07
N TRP A 119 3.80 10.21 -16.70
CA TRP A 119 5.16 10.04 -17.19
C TRP A 119 5.36 8.67 -17.85
N LYS A 120 6.13 8.62 -18.94
CA LYS A 120 6.56 7.36 -19.55
C LYS A 120 7.65 6.70 -18.71
N PRO A 121 7.53 5.41 -18.36
CA PRO A 121 8.55 4.72 -17.56
C PRO A 121 9.83 4.51 -18.39
N LYS A 122 10.96 4.95 -17.85
CA LYS A 122 12.29 4.69 -18.44
C LYS A 122 12.87 3.35 -17.96
N LYS A 123 12.59 2.98 -16.71
CA LYS A 123 13.05 1.75 -16.04
C LYS A 123 11.85 1.00 -15.45
N HIS A 124 12.06 -0.25 -15.05
CA HIS A 124 11.06 -1.09 -14.34
C HIS A 124 9.71 -1.20 -15.07
N LYS A 125 9.76 -1.25 -16.41
CA LYS A 125 8.55 -1.20 -17.27
C LYS A 125 7.54 -2.30 -16.95
N ALA A 126 8.01 -3.51 -16.62
CA ALA A 126 7.14 -4.63 -16.27
C ALA A 126 6.36 -4.33 -14.98
N LEU A 127 7.02 -3.87 -13.92
CA LEU A 127 6.40 -3.52 -12.64
C LEU A 127 5.42 -2.34 -12.80
N VAL A 128 5.83 -1.28 -13.51
CA VAL A 128 4.93 -0.15 -13.83
C VAL A 128 3.72 -0.62 -14.64
N GLY A 129 3.92 -1.48 -15.63
CA GLY A 129 2.83 -2.04 -16.44
C GLY A 129 1.80 -2.80 -15.61
N ARG A 130 2.23 -3.55 -14.59
CA ARG A 130 1.32 -4.19 -13.62
C ARG A 130 0.52 -3.17 -12.80
N ASN A 131 1.16 -2.12 -12.33
CA ASN A 131 0.46 -1.04 -11.61
C ASN A 131 -0.60 -0.37 -12.48
N VAL A 132 -0.25 -0.04 -13.73
CA VAL A 132 -1.18 0.59 -14.70
C VAL A 132 -2.38 -0.31 -14.98
N LYS A 133 -2.13 -1.62 -15.27
CA LYS A 133 -3.20 -2.59 -15.52
C LYS A 133 -4.12 -2.74 -14.30
N LEU A 134 -3.55 -2.87 -13.11
CA LEU A 134 -4.34 -3.01 -11.88
C LEU A 134 -5.16 -1.76 -11.59
N LEU A 135 -4.59 -0.56 -11.74
CA LEU A 135 -5.31 0.70 -11.59
C LEU A 135 -6.49 0.81 -12.55
N ALA A 136 -6.27 0.44 -13.83
CA ALA A 136 -7.33 0.44 -14.84
C ALA A 136 -8.46 -0.55 -14.47
N ALA A 137 -8.10 -1.76 -14.03
CA ALA A 137 -9.07 -2.78 -13.59
C ALA A 137 -9.90 -2.32 -12.38
N LEU A 138 -9.29 -1.64 -11.41
CA LEU A 138 -10.01 -1.11 -10.25
C LEU A 138 -10.99 0.00 -10.63
N LYS A 139 -10.59 0.90 -11.54
CA LYS A 139 -11.47 1.94 -12.07
C LYS A 139 -12.64 1.33 -12.87
N ALA A 140 -12.36 0.34 -13.71
CA ALA A 140 -13.38 -0.39 -14.47
C ALA A 140 -14.37 -1.14 -13.55
N ARG A 141 -13.90 -1.62 -12.39
CA ARG A 141 -14.75 -2.20 -11.34
C ARG A 141 -15.63 -1.18 -10.62
N GLY A 142 -15.47 0.12 -10.90
CA GLY A 142 -16.27 1.20 -10.30
C GLY A 142 -15.70 1.79 -9.02
N LEU A 143 -14.41 1.57 -8.71
CA LEU A 143 -13.76 2.25 -7.60
C LEU A 143 -13.34 3.68 -7.99
N ILE A 144 -13.52 4.62 -7.07
CA ILE A 144 -13.09 6.01 -7.24
C ILE A 144 -11.69 6.14 -6.63
N ILE A 145 -10.65 5.96 -7.46
CA ILE A 145 -9.25 6.03 -7.00
C ILE A 145 -8.74 7.46 -7.09
N ARG A 146 -8.29 8.00 -5.97
CA ARG A 146 -7.66 9.32 -5.87
C ARG A 146 -6.25 9.18 -5.31
N PHE A 147 -5.30 9.92 -5.88
CA PHE A 147 -3.93 9.99 -5.37
C PHE A 147 -3.69 11.37 -4.77
N THR A 148 -3.04 11.39 -3.62
CA THR A 148 -2.55 12.60 -2.97
C THR A 148 -1.08 12.40 -2.65
N HIS A 149 -0.18 13.12 -3.32
CA HIS A 149 1.24 13.07 -3.03
C HIS A 149 1.52 13.64 -1.65
N VAL A 150 2.18 12.86 -0.80
CA VAL A 150 2.61 13.28 0.54
C VAL A 150 4.11 13.53 0.48
N ARG A 151 4.57 14.67 0.99
CA ARG A 151 6.02 14.93 1.09
C ARG A 151 6.60 14.11 2.23
N ALA A 152 7.70 13.41 1.97
CA ALA A 152 8.42 12.64 2.97
C ALA A 152 8.78 13.50 4.21
N HIS A 153 8.77 12.90 5.39
CA HIS A 153 9.24 13.48 6.67
C HIS A 153 8.52 14.77 7.14
N ARG A 154 7.20 14.86 6.92
CA ARG A 154 6.40 16.01 7.37
C ARG A 154 5.25 15.60 8.29
N GLU A 155 5.56 15.01 9.45
CA GLU A 155 4.58 14.73 10.53
C GLU A 155 3.25 14.12 10.05
N HIS A 156 3.34 13.26 9.02
CA HIS A 156 2.18 12.57 8.45
C HIS A 156 2.18 11.13 8.96
N HIS A 157 1.41 10.84 10.00
CA HIS A 157 1.46 9.56 10.72
C HIS A 157 1.30 8.32 9.83
N MET A 158 0.40 8.33 8.86
CA MET A 158 0.25 7.18 7.96
C MET A 158 1.48 7.01 7.05
N ASN A 159 2.08 8.12 6.59
CA ASN A 159 3.29 8.04 5.76
C ASN A 159 4.49 7.55 6.58
N GLU A 160 4.70 8.10 7.78
CA GLU A 160 5.76 7.64 8.70
C GLU A 160 5.59 6.16 9.07
N ARG A 161 4.34 5.69 9.16
CA ARG A 161 4.09 4.28 9.40
C ARG A 161 4.45 3.42 8.20
N ALA A 162 4.11 3.86 6.99
CA ALA A 162 4.48 3.17 5.75
C ALA A 162 6.01 3.10 5.58
N ASP A 163 6.74 4.19 5.88
CA ASP A 163 8.21 4.25 5.87
C ASP A 163 8.82 3.20 6.81
N ARG A 164 8.36 3.15 8.07
CA ARG A 164 8.83 2.12 9.03
C ARG A 164 8.54 0.69 8.55
N LEU A 165 7.40 0.45 7.94
CA LEU A 165 7.05 -0.85 7.37
C LEU A 165 7.94 -1.18 6.16
N ALA A 166 8.28 -0.20 5.32
CA ALA A 166 9.18 -0.38 4.20
C ALA A 166 10.60 -0.75 4.66
N ASP A 167 11.10 -0.10 5.70
CA ASP A 167 12.39 -0.44 6.31
C ASP A 167 12.42 -1.88 6.85
N LEU A 168 11.34 -2.32 7.48
CA LEU A 168 11.20 -3.71 7.91
C LEU A 168 11.15 -4.65 6.72
N GLY A 169 10.39 -4.30 5.68
CA GLY A 169 10.33 -5.04 4.43
C GLY A 169 11.71 -5.27 3.82
N ALA A 170 12.58 -4.25 3.86
CA ALA A 170 13.95 -4.34 3.38
C ALA A 170 14.87 -5.21 4.25
N GLN A 171 14.46 -5.54 5.48
CA GLN A 171 15.23 -6.35 6.44
C GLN A 171 14.78 -7.81 6.51
N THR A 172 13.62 -8.12 5.96
CA THR A 172 13.05 -9.48 6.00
C THR A 172 13.16 -10.18 4.65
N THR A 173 13.05 -11.50 4.68
CA THR A 173 12.91 -12.35 3.48
C THR A 173 11.46 -12.82 3.27
N THR A 174 10.56 -12.45 4.18
CA THR A 174 9.15 -12.86 4.16
C THR A 174 8.24 -11.65 4.02
N HIS A 175 7.08 -11.87 3.37
CA HIS A 175 6.04 -10.86 3.29
C HIS A 175 5.11 -10.97 4.52
N PHE A 176 4.70 -9.82 5.02
CA PHE A 176 3.78 -9.73 6.15
C PHE A 176 2.48 -9.05 5.72
N ARG A 177 1.37 -9.58 6.19
CA ARG A 177 0.04 -9.00 6.00
C ARG A 177 -0.77 -9.10 7.28
N SER A 178 -1.41 -8.02 7.68
CA SER A 178 -2.31 -7.97 8.81
C SER A 178 -3.56 -7.17 8.48
N SER A 179 -4.71 -7.62 8.96
CA SER A 179 -5.93 -6.84 8.97
C SER A 179 -6.60 -7.12 10.31
N ARG A 180 -6.63 -6.13 11.19
CA ARG A 180 -7.08 -6.28 12.57
C ARG A 180 -7.80 -5.04 13.11
N PRO A 181 -8.67 -5.18 14.12
CA PRO A 181 -9.23 -4.02 14.81
C PRO A 181 -8.12 -3.15 15.44
N LEU A 182 -8.27 -1.83 15.34
CA LEU A 182 -7.45 -0.87 16.07
C LEU A 182 -7.77 -0.94 17.56
N ARG A 183 -6.77 -1.18 18.39
CA ARG A 183 -6.93 -1.17 19.85
C ARG A 183 -6.89 0.27 20.38
N ARG A 184 -7.72 0.55 21.39
CA ARG A 184 -7.97 1.89 21.96
C ARG A 184 -6.72 2.64 22.46
N ASN A 185 -5.58 1.97 22.67
CA ASN A 185 -4.35 2.51 23.22
C ASN A 185 -3.10 2.15 22.37
N GLU A 186 -3.27 1.86 21.09
CA GLU A 186 -2.12 1.68 20.22
C GLU A 186 -1.53 3.04 19.84
N SER A 187 -0.74 3.61 20.74
CA SER A 187 0.43 4.36 20.33
C SER A 187 1.24 3.42 19.45
N TYR A 188 1.75 3.88 18.31
CA TYR A 188 2.50 3.09 17.32
C TYR A 188 3.77 2.42 17.90
N GLN A 189 3.64 1.71 19.01
CA GLN A 189 4.68 0.86 19.57
C GLN A 189 4.58 -0.50 18.88
N TYR A 190 5.63 -0.83 18.23
CA TYR A 190 5.86 -2.04 17.50
C TYR A 190 5.82 -3.25 18.42
N THR A 191 4.78 -4.05 18.34
CA THR A 191 4.81 -5.42 18.84
C THR A 191 4.94 -6.36 17.64
N SER A 192 6.04 -7.07 17.58
CA SER A 192 6.30 -8.19 16.68
C SER A 192 5.09 -9.14 16.71
N SER A 193 4.30 -9.16 15.65
CA SER A 193 3.27 -10.18 15.48
C SER A 193 3.80 -11.26 14.53
N THR A 194 3.62 -12.51 14.94
CA THR A 194 3.94 -13.73 14.19
C THR A 194 3.52 -13.65 12.73
N PRO A 195 4.36 -14.14 11.80
CA PRO A 195 3.99 -14.18 10.38
C PRO A 195 2.79 -15.10 10.19
N HIS A 196 1.71 -14.54 9.62
CA HIS A 196 0.59 -15.35 9.13
C HIS A 196 0.94 -15.95 7.76
N PRO A 197 0.57 -17.21 7.50
CA PRO A 197 0.75 -17.82 6.20
C PRO A 197 -0.02 -17.01 5.14
N PHE A 198 0.55 -16.91 3.95
CA PHE A 198 0.00 -16.24 2.79
C PHE A 198 -1.44 -16.67 2.52
N ILE A 199 -2.34 -15.71 2.40
CA ILE A 199 -3.53 -15.88 1.58
C ILE A 199 -3.11 -15.44 0.17
N ASP A 200 -3.12 -16.38 -0.76
CA ASP A 200 -2.76 -16.17 -2.15
C ASP A 200 -3.37 -14.88 -2.70
N LEU A 201 -2.52 -13.91 -3.04
CA LEU A 201 -2.89 -12.84 -3.93
C LEU A 201 -2.92 -13.47 -5.34
N GLU A 202 -3.98 -14.21 -5.67
CA GLU A 202 -4.20 -14.68 -7.02
C GLU A 202 -4.15 -13.47 -7.96
N LEU A 203 -3.05 -13.41 -8.69
CA LEU A 203 -2.98 -12.55 -9.87
C LEU A 203 -4.03 -13.07 -10.84
N PRO A 204 -4.89 -12.21 -11.41
CA PRO A 204 -5.71 -12.65 -12.51
C PRO A 204 -4.78 -13.21 -13.58
N PRO A 205 -5.15 -14.34 -14.22
CA PRO A 205 -4.35 -14.90 -15.31
C PRO A 205 -4.07 -13.79 -16.32
N ASP A 206 -2.82 -13.73 -16.79
CA ASP A 206 -2.42 -12.82 -17.86
C ASP A 206 -3.23 -13.21 -19.12
N THR A 207 -4.42 -12.66 -19.27
CA THR A 207 -5.08 -12.61 -20.57
C THR A 207 -4.35 -11.53 -21.36
N VAL A 208 -3.33 -11.94 -22.08
CA VAL A 208 -2.75 -11.16 -23.16
C VAL A 208 -3.85 -11.14 -24.24
N PRO A 209 -4.41 -9.98 -24.61
CA PRO A 209 -5.17 -9.92 -25.84
C PRO A 209 -4.16 -10.02 -27.00
N ASP A 210 -4.43 -10.92 -27.93
CA ASP A 210 -3.77 -11.01 -29.23
C ASP A 210 -3.80 -9.69 -30.00
#